data_7c0210611f58852d4f61a8488889b693
#
_entry.id   7c0210611f58852d4f61a8488889b693
#
_cell.length_a   1.000
_cell.length_b   1.000
_cell.length_c   1.000
_cell.angle_alpha   90.00
_cell.angle_beta   90.00
_cell.angle_gamma   90.00
#
_symmetry.space_group_name_H-M   'P 1'
#
loop_
_entity.id
_entity.type
_entity.pdbx_description
1 polymer ?
#
loop_
_entity_poly.entity_id
_entity_poly.type
_entity_poly.pdbx_seq_one_letter_code
_entity_poly.pdbx_strand_id
1 'polypeptide(L)'
;MSASDTHPVLPGAEPFSAPGGPHGALVLHGFTGSPQSMRGLAKAFAAAGFAVELPLLPGHGTTIEDMATTGWDDWSGAAEAAYQELAARCDRVVVAGLSMGGTLTAWLAAAHPEIAGIVAINPAIDPPAPSFIEMMRGILESGTTVMPAVGNDIADPDETELAYDGVPVASMLSLVERGDELYGRLGDISCPVLIMNSPQDHVVPPVSSDVLASKVSGPVERVSLERSYHVATLDYDKDEIESRAVEFARKVTTA
;
A
#
# COMPACT_ATOMS: atom_id res chain seq x y z
N MET A 1 -24.65 1.50 -19.21
CA MET A 1 -24.27 2.36 -18.08
C MET A 1 -23.13 1.65 -17.38
N SER A 2 -21.96 2.25 -17.33
CA SER A 2 -20.78 1.68 -16.66
C SER A 2 -21.01 1.71 -15.13
N ALA A 3 -20.51 0.71 -14.40
CA ALA A 3 -20.60 0.64 -12.93
C ALA A 3 -20.01 1.86 -12.19
N SER A 4 -19.29 2.75 -12.90
CA SER A 4 -18.70 3.97 -12.37
C SER A 4 -19.70 5.10 -12.04
N ASP A 5 -20.99 4.95 -12.40
CA ASP A 5 -22.00 6.00 -12.21
C ASP A 5 -22.76 5.90 -10.87
N THR A 6 -22.57 4.83 -10.10
CA THR A 6 -23.33 4.57 -8.86
C THR A 6 -22.62 5.07 -7.59
N HIS A 7 -21.30 5.16 -7.60
CA HIS A 7 -20.49 5.56 -6.44
C HIS A 7 -19.47 6.65 -6.84
N PRO A 8 -19.81 7.94 -6.70
CA PRO A 8 -18.88 9.01 -7.06
C PRO A 8 -17.66 9.01 -6.14
N VAL A 9 -16.50 9.33 -6.73
CA VAL A 9 -15.25 9.47 -5.98
C VAL A 9 -15.36 10.65 -5.01
N LEU A 10 -14.99 10.43 -3.76
CA LEU A 10 -14.97 11.46 -2.72
C LEU A 10 -13.94 12.55 -3.06
N PRO A 11 -14.27 13.83 -2.81
CA PRO A 11 -13.31 14.91 -2.99
C PRO A 11 -12.03 14.67 -2.18
N GLY A 12 -10.87 14.71 -2.85
CA GLY A 12 -9.57 14.41 -2.26
C GLY A 12 -9.09 12.97 -2.44
N ALA A 13 -10.00 12.03 -2.78
CA ALA A 13 -9.67 10.63 -3.04
C ALA A 13 -9.28 10.33 -4.50
N GLU A 14 -9.27 11.33 -5.38
CA GLU A 14 -8.99 11.12 -6.80
C GLU A 14 -7.60 10.49 -7.00
N PRO A 15 -7.40 9.66 -8.05
CA PRO A 15 -6.08 9.18 -8.41
C PRO A 15 -5.15 10.34 -8.78
N PHE A 16 -3.85 10.08 -8.81
CA PHE A 16 -2.86 11.06 -9.24
C PHE A 16 -1.92 10.42 -10.26
N SER A 17 -1.70 11.11 -11.36
CA SER A 17 -0.73 10.74 -12.39
C SER A 17 0.11 11.97 -12.75
N ALA A 18 1.38 11.74 -13.02
CA ALA A 18 2.29 12.78 -13.50
C ALA A 18 3.20 12.24 -14.60
N PRO A 19 3.40 12.99 -15.70
CA PRO A 19 4.44 12.67 -16.65
C PRO A 19 5.82 12.85 -16.03
N GLY A 20 6.82 12.11 -16.53
CA GLY A 20 8.18 12.20 -16.02
C GLY A 20 9.23 11.73 -17.02
N GLY A 21 10.45 11.57 -16.52
CA GLY A 21 11.60 11.06 -17.27
C GLY A 21 11.53 9.55 -17.53
N PRO A 22 12.69 8.90 -17.80
CA PRO A 22 12.71 7.50 -18.21
C PRO A 22 12.37 6.51 -17.09
N HIS A 23 12.22 6.96 -15.85
CA HIS A 23 11.94 6.11 -14.70
C HIS A 23 10.54 6.36 -14.14
N GLY A 24 9.86 5.29 -13.71
CA GLY A 24 8.53 5.31 -13.16
C GLY A 24 8.49 5.06 -11.66
N ALA A 25 7.48 5.59 -10.98
CA ALA A 25 7.13 5.29 -9.60
C ALA A 25 5.64 4.97 -9.51
N LEU A 26 5.31 3.72 -9.17
CA LEU A 26 3.96 3.31 -8.80
C LEU A 26 3.79 3.50 -7.29
N VAL A 27 2.70 4.14 -6.87
CA VAL A 27 2.41 4.41 -5.46
C VAL A 27 1.06 3.82 -5.11
N LEU A 28 0.98 3.03 -4.02
CA LEU A 28 -0.20 2.25 -3.64
C LEU A 28 -0.64 2.59 -2.22
N HIS A 29 -1.93 2.94 -2.06
CA HIS A 29 -2.51 3.29 -0.77
C HIS A 29 -2.98 2.07 0.04
N GLY A 30 -3.35 2.30 1.31
CA GLY A 30 -3.79 1.29 2.26
C GLY A 30 -5.25 0.87 2.10
N PHE A 31 -5.62 -0.21 2.82
CA PHE A 31 -6.98 -0.74 2.95
C PHE A 31 -7.89 0.28 3.63
N THR A 32 -9.11 0.45 3.14
CA THR A 32 -10.09 1.47 3.54
C THR A 32 -9.69 2.93 3.26
N GLY A 33 -8.40 3.21 3.03
CA GLY A 33 -7.88 4.53 2.72
C GLY A 33 -8.12 4.97 1.27
N SER A 34 -7.36 5.94 0.82
CA SER A 34 -7.48 6.49 -0.53
C SER A 34 -6.13 7.05 -1.02
N PRO A 35 -6.00 7.46 -2.29
CA PRO A 35 -4.81 8.16 -2.77
C PRO A 35 -4.39 9.38 -1.95
N GLN A 36 -5.28 9.97 -1.15
CA GLN A 36 -4.97 11.11 -0.30
C GLN A 36 -3.78 10.84 0.62
N SER A 37 -3.74 9.67 1.28
CA SER A 37 -2.67 9.32 2.22
C SER A 37 -1.29 9.15 1.58
N MET A 38 -1.24 8.88 0.27
CA MET A 38 0.01 8.67 -0.48
C MET A 38 0.36 9.82 -1.43
N ARG A 39 -0.49 10.85 -1.49
CA ARG A 39 -0.36 11.95 -2.47
C ARG A 39 0.90 12.78 -2.27
N GLY A 40 1.35 12.99 -1.03
CA GLY A 40 2.61 13.67 -0.72
C GLY A 40 3.79 12.94 -1.36
N LEU A 41 3.92 11.65 -1.09
CA LEU A 41 4.98 10.81 -1.66
C LEU A 41 4.92 10.75 -3.20
N ALA A 42 3.73 10.62 -3.77
CA ALA A 42 3.57 10.64 -5.23
C ALA A 42 4.04 11.97 -5.86
N LYS A 43 3.72 13.09 -5.23
CA LYS A 43 4.22 14.43 -5.65
C LYS A 43 5.72 14.56 -5.47
N ALA A 44 6.31 14.01 -4.41
CA ALA A 44 7.76 14.02 -4.20
C ALA A 44 8.49 13.25 -5.31
N PHE A 45 7.99 12.08 -5.73
CA PHE A 45 8.51 11.37 -6.89
C PHE A 45 8.38 12.19 -8.19
N ALA A 46 7.22 12.80 -8.43
CA ALA A 46 6.99 13.63 -9.60
C ALA A 46 7.94 14.85 -9.63
N ALA A 47 8.13 15.53 -8.50
CA ALA A 47 9.07 16.63 -8.36
C ALA A 47 10.54 16.19 -8.56
N ALA A 48 10.85 14.92 -8.26
CA ALA A 48 12.16 14.31 -8.51
C ALA A 48 12.37 13.88 -9.97
N GLY A 49 11.34 14.01 -10.83
CA GLY A 49 11.39 13.74 -12.27
C GLY A 49 10.90 12.35 -12.69
N PHE A 50 10.34 11.55 -11.79
CA PHE A 50 9.74 10.27 -12.12
C PHE A 50 8.39 10.44 -12.84
N ALA A 51 8.07 9.55 -13.78
CA ALA A 51 6.70 9.33 -14.19
C ALA A 51 5.95 8.62 -13.06
N VAL A 52 4.78 9.11 -12.66
CA VAL A 52 4.10 8.62 -11.45
C VAL A 52 2.69 8.16 -11.77
N GLU A 53 2.32 7.01 -11.21
CA GLU A 53 0.94 6.55 -11.07
C GLU A 53 0.63 6.28 -9.61
N LEU A 54 -0.48 6.87 -9.14
CA LEU A 54 -1.11 6.60 -7.85
C LEU A 54 -2.58 6.31 -8.15
N PRO A 55 -2.93 5.06 -8.46
CA PRO A 55 -4.31 4.69 -8.78
C PRO A 55 -5.21 4.77 -7.54
N LEU A 56 -6.50 5.02 -7.78
CA LEU A 56 -7.55 4.71 -6.83
C LEU A 56 -7.90 3.23 -6.98
N LEU A 57 -7.63 2.43 -5.95
CA LEU A 57 -7.94 1.01 -5.97
C LEU A 57 -9.47 0.78 -5.97
N PRO A 58 -9.96 -0.27 -6.64
CA PRO A 58 -11.40 -0.57 -6.71
C PRO A 58 -12.08 -0.56 -5.34
N GLY A 59 -13.27 0.05 -5.26
CA GLY A 59 -14.07 0.15 -4.05
C GLY A 59 -13.59 1.16 -3.00
N HIS A 60 -12.40 1.77 -3.19
CA HIS A 60 -11.87 2.77 -2.27
C HIS A 60 -12.26 4.20 -2.67
N GLY A 61 -12.25 5.11 -1.70
CA GLY A 61 -12.49 6.53 -1.93
C GLY A 61 -13.87 6.86 -2.53
N THR A 62 -14.86 6.01 -2.34
CA THR A 62 -16.24 6.12 -2.81
C THR A 62 -17.21 5.92 -1.64
N THR A 63 -17.76 4.72 -1.47
CA THR A 63 -18.60 4.32 -0.34
C THR A 63 -18.17 2.95 0.19
N ILE A 64 -18.51 2.67 1.46
CA ILE A 64 -18.17 1.38 2.08
C ILE A 64 -18.93 0.21 1.43
N GLU A 65 -20.12 0.47 0.89
CA GLU A 65 -20.91 -0.50 0.13
C GLU A 65 -20.22 -0.88 -1.17
N ASP A 66 -19.59 0.08 -1.86
CA ASP A 66 -18.77 -0.17 -3.05
C ASP A 66 -17.56 -1.05 -2.69
N MET A 67 -16.85 -0.70 -1.63
CA MET A 67 -15.71 -1.48 -1.14
C MET A 67 -16.11 -2.91 -0.75
N ALA A 68 -17.29 -3.11 -0.15
CA ALA A 68 -17.78 -4.43 0.23
C ALA A 68 -18.00 -5.37 -0.96
N THR A 69 -18.01 -4.86 -2.19
CA THR A 69 -18.10 -5.65 -3.43
C THR A 69 -16.75 -6.02 -4.02
N THR A 70 -15.65 -5.55 -3.43
CA THR A 70 -14.28 -5.73 -3.95
C THR A 70 -13.41 -6.54 -2.99
N GLY A 71 -12.33 -7.10 -3.52
CA GLY A 71 -11.39 -7.92 -2.77
C GLY A 71 -9.99 -7.89 -3.37
N TRP A 72 -9.15 -8.79 -2.87
CA TRP A 72 -7.74 -8.87 -3.28
C TRP A 72 -7.53 -8.93 -4.79
N ASP A 73 -8.32 -9.75 -5.50
CA ASP A 73 -8.14 -9.94 -6.95
C ASP A 73 -8.40 -8.64 -7.73
N ASP A 74 -9.35 -7.81 -7.26
CA ASP A 74 -9.63 -6.49 -7.86
C ASP A 74 -8.48 -5.52 -7.60
N TRP A 75 -7.94 -5.49 -6.37
CA TRP A 75 -6.87 -4.57 -5.98
C TRP A 75 -5.52 -4.97 -6.59
N SER A 76 -5.18 -6.26 -6.54
CA SER A 76 -3.96 -6.76 -7.17
C SER A 76 -4.00 -6.62 -8.69
N GLY A 77 -5.16 -6.85 -9.32
CA GLY A 77 -5.35 -6.62 -10.75
C GLY A 77 -5.20 -5.14 -11.13
N ALA A 78 -5.72 -4.21 -10.31
CA ALA A 78 -5.55 -2.77 -10.54
C ALA A 78 -4.08 -2.32 -10.34
N ALA A 79 -3.39 -2.84 -9.31
CA ALA A 79 -1.98 -2.58 -9.10
C ALA A 79 -1.11 -3.12 -10.23
N GLU A 80 -1.40 -4.34 -10.71
CA GLU A 80 -0.74 -4.95 -11.87
C GLU A 80 -0.93 -4.11 -13.13
N ALA A 81 -2.16 -3.68 -13.43
CA ALA A 81 -2.45 -2.87 -14.60
C ALA A 81 -1.69 -1.54 -14.57
N ALA A 82 -1.65 -0.86 -13.42
CA ALA A 82 -0.90 0.38 -13.25
C ALA A 82 0.62 0.18 -13.37
N TYR A 83 1.14 -0.94 -12.85
CA TYR A 83 2.55 -1.30 -13.04
C TYR A 83 2.87 -1.52 -14.52
N GLN A 84 2.08 -2.30 -15.23
CA GLN A 84 2.28 -2.58 -16.67
C GLN A 84 2.20 -1.31 -17.52
N GLU A 85 1.31 -0.37 -17.17
CA GLU A 85 1.23 0.93 -17.84
C GLU A 85 2.52 1.75 -17.68
N LEU A 86 3.10 1.78 -16.47
CA LEU A 86 4.39 2.42 -16.24
C LEU A 86 5.54 1.68 -16.93
N ALA A 87 5.58 0.34 -16.82
CA ALA A 87 6.63 -0.49 -17.43
C ALA A 87 6.66 -0.38 -18.96
N ALA A 88 5.50 -0.14 -19.59
CA ALA A 88 5.42 0.05 -21.06
C ALA A 88 6.06 1.38 -21.54
N ARG A 89 6.24 2.36 -20.65
CA ARG A 89 6.73 3.70 -21.00
C ARG A 89 7.95 4.17 -20.20
N CYS A 90 8.42 3.36 -19.25
CA CYS A 90 9.58 3.67 -18.41
C CYS A 90 10.62 2.55 -18.51
N ASP A 91 11.90 2.92 -18.48
CA ASP A 91 13.02 1.97 -18.51
C ASP A 91 13.14 1.18 -17.21
N ARG A 92 12.81 1.80 -16.08
CA ARG A 92 12.88 1.24 -14.72
C ARG A 92 11.67 1.74 -13.90
N VAL A 93 11.07 0.86 -13.12
CA VAL A 93 9.94 1.20 -12.24
C VAL A 93 10.28 0.84 -10.79
N VAL A 94 10.02 1.79 -9.89
CA VAL A 94 10.01 1.58 -8.43
C VAL A 94 8.56 1.50 -7.97
N VAL A 95 8.27 0.62 -7.01
CA VAL A 95 6.92 0.52 -6.42
C VAL A 95 7.00 0.90 -4.94
N ALA A 96 6.07 1.74 -4.49
CA ALA A 96 5.97 2.19 -3.11
C ALA A 96 4.56 1.99 -2.56
N GLY A 97 4.41 1.56 -1.31
CA GLY A 97 3.08 1.37 -0.74
C GLY A 97 3.04 1.41 0.78
N LEU A 98 1.88 1.83 1.29
CA LEU A 98 1.56 1.89 2.72
C LEU A 98 0.62 0.73 3.09
N SER A 99 0.88 0.01 4.18
CA SER A 99 -0.02 -1.00 4.74
C SER A 99 -0.37 -2.09 3.71
N MET A 100 -1.64 -2.27 3.32
CA MET A 100 -2.04 -3.12 2.19
C MET A 100 -1.32 -2.73 0.89
N GLY A 101 -1.10 -1.43 0.66
CA GLY A 101 -0.28 -0.98 -0.47
C GLY A 101 1.14 -1.53 -0.41
N GLY A 102 1.71 -1.69 0.79
CA GLY A 102 2.98 -2.38 1.02
C GLY A 102 2.90 -3.88 0.72
N THR A 103 1.78 -4.54 1.02
CA THR A 103 1.50 -5.94 0.64
C THR A 103 1.45 -6.09 -0.89
N LEU A 104 0.70 -5.21 -1.57
CA LEU A 104 0.62 -5.18 -3.03
C LEU A 104 1.98 -4.89 -3.69
N THR A 105 2.78 -4.01 -3.08
CA THR A 105 4.16 -3.71 -3.49
C THR A 105 5.05 -4.95 -3.44
N ALA A 106 4.99 -5.72 -2.35
CA ALA A 106 5.74 -6.96 -2.19
C ALA A 106 5.21 -8.05 -3.15
N TRP A 107 3.90 -8.12 -3.36
CA TRP A 107 3.28 -9.05 -4.30
C TRP A 107 3.73 -8.80 -5.75
N LEU A 108 3.75 -7.54 -6.20
CA LEU A 108 4.28 -7.15 -7.50
C LEU A 108 5.76 -7.51 -7.64
N ALA A 109 6.59 -7.21 -6.63
CA ALA A 109 8.01 -7.50 -6.67
C ALA A 109 8.33 -9.01 -6.70
N ALA A 110 7.50 -9.85 -6.06
CA ALA A 110 7.61 -11.30 -6.14
C ALA A 110 7.19 -11.86 -7.51
N ALA A 111 6.39 -11.13 -8.28
CA ALA A 111 5.95 -11.51 -9.63
C ALA A 111 6.84 -10.92 -10.74
N HIS A 112 7.46 -9.77 -10.50
CA HIS A 112 8.21 -8.97 -11.49
C HIS A 112 9.65 -8.71 -11.03
N PRO A 113 10.59 -9.62 -11.31
CA PRO A 113 12.00 -9.46 -10.91
C PRO A 113 12.71 -8.27 -11.58
N GLU A 114 12.11 -7.68 -12.61
CA GLU A 114 12.58 -6.47 -13.29
C GLU A 114 12.25 -5.16 -12.54
N ILE A 115 11.41 -5.18 -11.50
CA ILE A 115 11.17 -4.02 -10.63
C ILE A 115 12.51 -3.55 -10.05
N ALA A 116 12.82 -2.26 -10.23
CA ALA A 116 14.11 -1.69 -9.84
C ALA A 116 14.33 -1.67 -8.32
N GLY A 117 13.27 -1.59 -7.55
CA GLY A 117 13.28 -1.62 -6.10
C GLY A 117 11.91 -1.30 -5.52
N ILE A 118 11.70 -1.61 -4.25
CA ILE A 118 10.44 -1.35 -3.56
C ILE A 118 10.63 -0.55 -2.29
N VAL A 119 9.60 0.27 -1.97
CA VAL A 119 9.48 1.03 -0.73
C VAL A 119 8.24 0.56 0.01
N ALA A 120 8.43 -0.09 1.14
CA ALA A 120 7.36 -0.64 1.98
C ALA A 120 7.25 0.18 3.27
N ILE A 121 6.11 0.86 3.46
CA ILE A 121 5.84 1.72 4.62
C ILE A 121 4.79 1.02 5.48
N ASN A 122 5.12 0.71 6.72
CA ASN A 122 4.25 -0.03 7.66
C ASN A 122 3.51 -1.21 6.97
N PRO A 123 4.22 -2.10 6.22
CA PRO A 123 3.58 -3.08 5.34
C PRO A 123 2.89 -4.19 6.13
N ALA A 124 1.68 -4.57 5.72
CA ALA A 124 0.93 -5.69 6.30
C ALA A 124 1.35 -7.02 5.64
N ILE A 125 2.47 -7.59 6.08
CA ILE A 125 3.10 -8.79 5.49
C ILE A 125 2.95 -10.04 6.36
N ASP A 126 2.98 -9.88 7.70
CA ASP A 126 2.89 -11.01 8.61
C ASP A 126 1.48 -11.64 8.51
N PRO A 127 1.37 -12.95 8.18
CA PRO A 127 0.07 -13.58 8.10
C PRO A 127 -0.62 -13.56 9.47
N PRO A 128 -1.92 -13.24 9.51
CA PRO A 128 -2.64 -13.26 10.77
C PRO A 128 -2.75 -14.70 11.29
N ALA A 129 -2.86 -14.83 12.62
CA ALA A 129 -3.06 -16.15 13.24
C ALA A 129 -4.33 -16.83 12.65
N PRO A 130 -4.32 -18.16 12.44
CA PRO A 130 -5.49 -18.89 11.94
C PRO A 130 -6.77 -18.61 12.73
N SER A 131 -6.66 -18.41 14.05
CA SER A 131 -7.78 -18.04 14.91
C SER A 131 -8.41 -16.68 14.57
N PHE A 132 -7.64 -15.75 14.02
CA PHE A 132 -8.16 -14.47 13.53
C PHE A 132 -9.02 -14.69 12.28
N ILE A 133 -8.56 -15.49 11.34
CA ILE A 133 -9.31 -15.82 10.12
C ILE A 133 -10.62 -16.55 10.47
N GLU A 134 -10.55 -17.52 11.39
CA GLU A 134 -11.75 -18.24 11.88
C GLU A 134 -12.75 -17.29 12.57
N MET A 135 -12.25 -16.37 13.39
CA MET A 135 -13.08 -15.35 14.04
C MET A 135 -13.77 -14.47 12.99
N MET A 136 -13.05 -13.98 11.99
CA MET A 136 -13.61 -13.14 10.92
C MET A 136 -14.66 -13.87 10.09
N ARG A 137 -14.44 -15.15 9.78
CA ARG A 137 -15.45 -16.00 9.12
C ARG A 137 -16.71 -16.16 9.98
N GLY A 138 -16.56 -16.43 11.28
CA GLY A 138 -17.68 -16.53 12.22
C GLY A 138 -18.48 -15.21 12.33
N ILE A 139 -17.82 -14.06 12.31
CA ILE A 139 -18.47 -12.75 12.26
C ILE A 139 -19.31 -12.61 10.99
N LEU A 140 -18.75 -12.95 9.83
CA LEU A 140 -19.46 -12.89 8.56
C LEU A 140 -20.65 -13.85 8.53
N GLU A 141 -20.49 -15.08 9.02
CA GLU A 141 -21.56 -16.08 9.13
C GLU A 141 -22.69 -15.64 10.08
N SER A 142 -22.39 -14.83 11.09
CA SER A 142 -23.40 -14.23 11.98
C SER A 142 -24.26 -13.14 11.31
N GLY A 143 -23.91 -12.76 10.07
CA GLY A 143 -24.61 -11.72 9.30
C GLY A 143 -23.99 -10.32 9.47
N THR A 144 -22.88 -10.18 10.21
CA THR A 144 -22.17 -8.90 10.32
C THR A 144 -21.26 -8.70 9.12
N THR A 145 -21.61 -7.79 8.22
CA THR A 145 -20.89 -7.54 6.97
C THR A 145 -19.86 -6.43 7.08
N VAL A 146 -20.01 -5.54 8.06
CA VAL A 146 -19.10 -4.41 8.32
C VAL A 146 -18.79 -4.33 9.81
N MET A 147 -17.54 -4.18 10.18
CA MET A 147 -17.08 -3.90 11.53
C MET A 147 -16.58 -2.46 11.64
N PRO A 148 -16.55 -1.87 12.87
CA PRO A 148 -15.87 -0.57 13.08
C PRO A 148 -14.41 -0.64 12.66
N ALA A 149 -13.91 0.41 12.02
CA ALA A 149 -12.48 0.58 11.75
C ALA A 149 -11.72 0.93 13.05
N VAL A 150 -10.39 0.74 13.04
CA VAL A 150 -9.52 1.19 14.14
C VAL A 150 -9.50 2.72 14.25
N GLY A 151 -9.88 3.41 13.15
CA GLY A 151 -9.88 4.86 13.07
C GLY A 151 -8.57 5.39 12.47
N ASN A 152 -8.40 6.70 12.60
CA ASN A 152 -7.26 7.44 12.07
C ASN A 152 -6.03 7.26 12.97
N ASP A 153 -5.13 6.34 12.61
CA ASP A 153 -3.89 6.09 13.38
C ASP A 153 -2.76 7.02 12.91
N ILE A 154 -2.86 8.28 13.30
CA ILE A 154 -1.92 9.38 13.03
C ILE A 154 -1.61 10.07 14.36
N ALA A 155 -0.33 10.34 14.66
CA ALA A 155 0.08 11.02 15.88
C ALA A 155 -0.16 12.54 15.82
N ASP A 156 -0.08 13.12 14.61
CA ASP A 156 -0.35 14.54 14.38
C ASP A 156 -1.87 14.81 14.43
N PRO A 157 -2.36 15.55 15.44
CA PRO A 157 -3.79 15.82 15.61
C PRO A 157 -4.38 16.76 14.53
N ASP A 158 -3.54 17.44 13.77
CA ASP A 158 -3.96 18.35 12.70
C ASP A 158 -4.14 17.63 11.35
N GLU A 159 -3.76 16.36 11.27
CA GLU A 159 -3.88 15.54 10.06
C GLU A 159 -4.99 14.49 10.19
N THR A 160 -5.60 14.16 9.07
CA THR A 160 -6.67 13.16 9.00
C THR A 160 -6.58 12.39 7.68
N GLU A 161 -6.66 11.07 7.76
CA GLU A 161 -6.79 10.23 6.57
C GLU A 161 -8.21 10.22 6.03
N LEU A 162 -8.36 10.33 4.72
CA LEU A 162 -9.63 10.11 4.04
C LEU A 162 -9.83 8.60 3.85
N ALA A 163 -10.39 7.97 4.88
CA ALA A 163 -10.66 6.54 4.95
C ALA A 163 -12.10 6.27 5.40
N TYR A 164 -12.57 5.02 5.26
CA TYR A 164 -13.88 4.61 5.78
C TYR A 164 -13.85 4.37 7.29
N ASP A 165 -14.95 4.70 7.96
CA ASP A 165 -15.16 4.43 9.40
C ASP A 165 -15.45 2.95 9.72
N GLY A 166 -15.50 2.11 8.70
CA GLY A 166 -15.81 0.69 8.82
C GLY A 166 -14.93 -0.18 7.92
N VAL A 167 -14.89 -1.47 8.27
CA VAL A 167 -14.15 -2.53 7.59
C VAL A 167 -15.14 -3.55 7.05
N PRO A 168 -15.30 -3.67 5.72
CA PRO A 168 -16.07 -4.77 5.13
C PRO A 168 -15.38 -6.11 5.42
N VAL A 169 -16.08 -7.01 6.13
CA VAL A 169 -15.52 -8.26 6.65
C VAL A 169 -15.05 -9.19 5.53
N ALA A 170 -15.84 -9.31 4.46
CA ALA A 170 -15.51 -10.16 3.31
C ALA A 170 -14.25 -9.62 2.57
N SER A 171 -14.14 -8.31 2.42
CA SER A 171 -12.98 -7.67 1.77
C SER A 171 -11.71 -7.84 2.61
N MET A 172 -11.80 -7.70 3.95
CA MET A 172 -10.70 -7.99 4.86
C MET A 172 -10.28 -9.45 4.80
N LEU A 173 -11.23 -10.40 4.81
CA LEU A 173 -10.94 -11.84 4.67
C LEU A 173 -10.19 -12.13 3.37
N SER A 174 -10.64 -11.54 2.25
CA SER A 174 -9.99 -11.67 0.96
C SER A 174 -8.52 -11.21 1.00
N LEU A 175 -8.22 -10.10 1.71
CA LEU A 175 -6.86 -9.61 1.89
C LEU A 175 -6.01 -10.57 2.71
N VAL A 176 -6.48 -11.00 3.88
CA VAL A 176 -5.68 -11.80 4.82
C VAL A 176 -5.47 -13.24 4.34
N GLU A 177 -6.42 -13.83 3.61
CA GLU A 177 -6.28 -15.16 3.03
C GLU A 177 -5.22 -15.21 1.93
N ARG A 178 -5.01 -14.12 1.19
CA ARG A 178 -3.93 -14.00 0.20
C ARG A 178 -2.57 -13.67 0.80
N GLY A 179 -2.55 -13.16 2.02
CA GLY A 179 -1.31 -12.92 2.76
C GLY A 179 -0.45 -14.17 2.92
N ASP A 180 -1.06 -15.34 3.18
CA ASP A 180 -0.36 -16.62 3.29
C ASP A 180 0.36 -17.02 1.99
N GLU A 181 -0.27 -16.78 0.83
CA GLU A 181 0.34 -17.07 -0.46
C GLU A 181 1.57 -16.18 -0.71
N LEU A 182 1.42 -14.87 -0.45
CA LEU A 182 2.54 -13.93 -0.56
C LEU A 182 3.68 -14.29 0.41
N TYR A 183 3.36 -14.65 1.65
CA TYR A 183 4.36 -15.04 2.66
C TYR A 183 5.27 -16.18 2.18
N GLY A 184 4.71 -17.16 1.47
CA GLY A 184 5.47 -18.25 0.85
C GLY A 184 6.37 -17.80 -0.31
N ARG A 185 6.12 -16.62 -0.89
CA ARG A 185 6.82 -16.07 -2.06
C ARG A 185 7.75 -14.89 -1.77
N LEU A 186 7.85 -14.45 -0.52
CA LEU A 186 8.71 -13.29 -0.17
C LEU A 186 10.19 -13.52 -0.57
N GLY A 187 10.66 -14.77 -0.61
CA GLY A 187 12.00 -15.13 -1.08
C GLY A 187 12.25 -14.86 -2.57
N ASP A 188 11.18 -14.71 -3.38
CA ASP A 188 11.27 -14.37 -4.80
C ASP A 188 11.64 -12.88 -5.02
N ILE A 189 11.47 -12.03 -3.99
CA ILE A 189 11.81 -10.61 -4.04
C ILE A 189 13.32 -10.45 -4.01
N SER A 190 13.93 -10.21 -5.17
CA SER A 190 15.37 -10.08 -5.35
C SER A 190 15.84 -8.63 -5.55
N CYS A 191 14.92 -7.70 -5.85
CA CYS A 191 15.25 -6.29 -5.97
C CYS A 191 15.59 -5.66 -4.61
N PRO A 192 16.28 -4.51 -4.57
CA PRO A 192 16.47 -3.72 -3.35
C PRO A 192 15.15 -3.34 -2.68
N VAL A 193 15.10 -3.39 -1.35
CA VAL A 193 13.93 -3.10 -0.52
C VAL A 193 14.27 -2.01 0.49
N LEU A 194 13.51 -0.91 0.48
CA LEU A 194 13.50 0.08 1.56
C LEU A 194 12.27 -0.17 2.43
N ILE A 195 12.48 -0.49 3.69
CA ILE A 195 11.43 -0.66 4.69
C ILE A 195 11.44 0.53 5.62
N MET A 196 10.32 1.20 5.75
CA MET A 196 10.11 2.29 6.70
C MET A 196 8.98 1.87 7.66
N ASN A 197 9.27 1.79 8.95
CA ASN A 197 8.27 1.33 9.91
C ASN A 197 8.22 2.17 11.19
N SER A 198 7.01 2.38 11.67
CA SER A 198 6.72 3.07 12.92
C SER A 198 6.75 2.07 14.07
N PRO A 199 7.60 2.25 15.10
CA PRO A 199 7.58 1.41 16.29
C PRO A 199 6.27 1.51 17.09
N GLN A 200 5.53 2.60 16.90
CA GLN A 200 4.26 2.93 17.57
C GLN A 200 3.04 2.69 16.67
N ASP A 201 3.14 1.82 15.67
CA ASP A 201 2.02 1.42 14.80
C ASP A 201 0.99 0.60 15.61
N HIS A 202 -0.27 1.07 15.68
CA HIS A 202 -1.35 0.41 16.43
C HIS A 202 -2.27 -0.44 15.51
N VAL A 203 -2.01 -0.45 14.20
CA VAL A 203 -2.80 -1.18 13.19
C VAL A 203 -2.06 -2.43 12.72
N VAL A 204 -0.82 -2.26 12.26
CA VAL A 204 0.04 -3.35 11.80
C VAL A 204 1.21 -3.52 12.76
N PRO A 205 1.34 -4.67 13.44
CA PRO A 205 2.46 -4.89 14.34
C PRO A 205 3.81 -4.69 13.64
N PRO A 206 4.77 -3.96 14.24
CA PRO A 206 6.08 -3.70 13.63
C PRO A 206 6.86 -4.96 13.23
N VAL A 207 6.57 -6.11 13.85
CA VAL A 207 7.12 -7.43 13.46
C VAL A 207 6.83 -7.77 11.99
N SER A 208 5.77 -7.25 11.41
CA SER A 208 5.45 -7.43 9.98
C SER A 208 6.60 -6.95 9.07
N SER A 209 7.22 -5.82 9.43
CA SER A 209 8.42 -5.31 8.77
C SER A 209 9.66 -6.19 8.97
N ASP A 210 9.80 -6.84 10.13
CA ASP A 210 10.88 -7.80 10.41
C ASP A 210 10.71 -9.07 9.58
N VAL A 211 9.47 -9.53 9.40
CA VAL A 211 9.16 -10.66 8.51
C VAL A 211 9.59 -10.36 7.09
N LEU A 212 9.20 -9.21 6.53
CA LEU A 212 9.63 -8.82 5.18
C LEU A 212 11.14 -8.78 5.07
N ALA A 213 11.82 -8.08 5.98
CA ALA A 213 13.27 -7.95 5.98
C ALA A 213 14.03 -9.29 6.05
N SER A 214 13.48 -10.25 6.79
CA SER A 214 14.12 -11.55 7.00
C SER A 214 13.94 -12.53 5.84
N LYS A 215 12.94 -12.34 5.00
CA LYS A 215 12.53 -13.31 3.98
C LYS A 215 12.92 -12.93 2.55
N VAL A 216 13.01 -11.63 2.25
CA VAL A 216 13.42 -11.20 0.90
C VAL A 216 14.86 -11.62 0.60
N SER A 217 15.18 -11.92 -0.66
CA SER A 217 16.53 -12.27 -1.09
C SER A 217 17.35 -11.06 -1.54
N GLY A 218 16.70 -9.93 -1.82
CA GLY A 218 17.36 -8.67 -2.19
C GLY A 218 17.95 -7.91 -0.99
N PRO A 219 18.79 -6.91 -1.24
CA PRO A 219 19.35 -6.06 -0.18
C PRO A 219 18.25 -5.21 0.48
N VAL A 220 18.31 -5.10 1.81
CA VAL A 220 17.33 -4.37 2.62
C VAL A 220 17.96 -3.15 3.28
N GLU A 221 17.32 -2.00 3.12
CA GLU A 221 17.56 -0.79 3.92
C GLU A 221 16.36 -0.58 4.86
N ARG A 222 16.62 -0.10 6.09
CA ARG A 222 15.55 0.14 7.08
C ARG A 222 15.63 1.56 7.64
N VAL A 223 14.47 2.17 7.84
CA VAL A 223 14.30 3.47 8.50
C VAL A 223 13.21 3.31 9.57
N SER A 224 13.49 3.79 10.77
CA SER A 224 12.53 3.83 11.88
C SER A 224 11.85 5.20 11.92
N LEU A 225 10.51 5.21 11.91
CA LEU A 225 9.67 6.40 11.91
C LEU A 225 9.21 6.67 13.35
N GLU A 226 10.09 7.27 14.15
CA GLU A 226 9.96 7.34 15.62
C GLU A 226 8.82 8.24 16.11
N ARG A 227 8.32 9.14 15.27
CA ARG A 227 7.32 10.14 15.64
C ARG A 227 5.93 9.87 15.07
N SER A 228 5.82 8.85 14.22
CA SER A 228 4.62 8.57 13.46
C SER A 228 3.96 7.28 13.91
N TYR A 229 2.62 7.18 13.69
CA TYR A 229 1.84 5.98 13.85
C TYR A 229 1.67 5.26 12.49
N HIS A 230 0.57 4.52 12.29
CA HIS A 230 0.38 3.68 11.11
C HIS A 230 0.41 4.46 9.79
N VAL A 231 -0.36 5.56 9.70
CA VAL A 231 -0.48 6.36 8.46
C VAL A 231 0.66 7.38 8.40
N ALA A 232 1.89 6.89 8.50
CA ALA A 232 3.11 7.71 8.63
C ALA A 232 3.33 8.70 7.47
N THR A 233 2.73 8.45 6.31
CA THR A 233 2.79 9.32 5.13
C THR A 233 2.01 10.62 5.26
N LEU A 234 1.15 10.73 6.28
CA LEU A 234 0.46 11.98 6.66
C LEU A 234 0.97 12.54 7.99
N ASP A 235 1.81 11.79 8.70
CA ASP A 235 2.23 12.07 10.06
C ASP A 235 3.55 12.86 10.13
N TYR A 236 4.11 13.00 11.33
CA TYR A 236 5.30 13.80 11.64
C TYR A 236 6.57 13.41 10.86
N ASP A 237 6.69 12.16 10.38
CA ASP A 237 7.85 11.69 9.61
C ASP A 237 7.62 11.72 8.08
N LYS A 238 6.52 12.34 7.60
CA LYS A 238 6.18 12.41 6.16
C LYS A 238 7.32 12.96 5.29
N ASP A 239 7.99 14.03 5.73
CA ASP A 239 9.09 14.63 4.97
C ASP A 239 10.31 13.71 4.89
N GLU A 240 10.61 12.94 5.95
CA GLU A 240 11.66 11.92 5.93
C GLU A 240 11.31 10.77 4.99
N ILE A 241 10.06 10.29 5.02
CA ILE A 241 9.57 9.24 4.11
C ILE A 241 9.75 9.68 2.66
N GLU A 242 9.29 10.89 2.31
CA GLU A 242 9.40 11.43 0.95
C GLU A 242 10.86 11.54 0.49
N SER A 243 11.71 12.10 1.34
CA SER A 243 13.13 12.28 1.03
C SER A 243 13.86 10.95 0.84
N ARG A 244 13.68 10.00 1.77
CA ARG A 244 14.33 8.69 1.74
C ARG A 244 13.84 7.83 0.58
N ALA A 245 12.53 7.85 0.28
CA ALA A 245 11.97 7.12 -0.83
C ALA A 245 12.50 7.63 -2.18
N VAL A 246 12.60 8.96 -2.35
CA VAL A 246 13.16 9.58 -3.57
C VAL A 246 14.64 9.26 -3.71
N GLU A 247 15.42 9.35 -2.65
CA GLU A 247 16.86 9.02 -2.64
C GLU A 247 17.07 7.55 -3.05
N PHE A 248 16.33 6.64 -2.42
CA PHE A 248 16.35 5.21 -2.74
C PHE A 248 15.96 4.96 -4.20
N ALA A 249 14.86 5.53 -4.67
CA ALA A 249 14.41 5.37 -6.05
C ALA A 249 15.46 5.81 -7.07
N ARG A 250 16.11 6.97 -6.87
CA ARG A 250 17.21 7.43 -7.73
C ARG A 250 18.38 6.45 -7.74
N LYS A 251 18.76 5.94 -6.57
CA LYS A 251 19.86 4.97 -6.42
C LYS A 251 19.61 3.69 -7.22
N VAL A 252 18.41 3.11 -7.10
CA VAL A 252 18.10 1.80 -7.73
C VAL A 252 17.72 1.91 -9.20
N THR A 253 17.33 3.07 -9.70
CA THR A 253 17.02 3.28 -11.12
C THR A 253 18.23 3.71 -11.95
N THR A 254 19.31 4.16 -11.32
CA THR A 254 20.57 4.55 -12.01
C THR A 254 21.66 3.49 -11.91
N ALA A 255 21.42 2.40 -11.23
CA ALA A 255 22.37 1.29 -11.01
C ALA A 255 22.45 0.32 -12.20
#